data_d27c634fc96402fbe919394c8fda33a1
#
_entry.id   d27c634fc96402fbe919394c8fda33a1
#
_cell.length_a   1.000
_cell.length_b   1.000
_cell.length_c   1.000
_cell.angle_alpha   90.00
_cell.angle_beta   90.00
_cell.angle_gamma   90.00
#
_symmetry.space_group_name_H-M   'P 1'
#
loop_
_entity.id
_entity.type
_entity.pdbx_description
1 polymer ?
#
loop_
_entity_poly.entity_id
_entity_poly.type
_entity_poly.pdbx_seq_one_letter_code
_entity_poly.pdbx_strand_id
1 'polypeptide(L)'
;MEAPKYKRVLLKISGEALAGDAGRGLNFDVISAVSDAIKQCVDMGVQVGVVVGGGNFWRGVKDGGDKMVRVRADHMGMLATAINALAVADVLEQHGVEVRVQTAIEMRQIAEPYLR
;
A
#
# COMPACT_ATOMS: atom_id res chain seq x y z
N MET A 1 -11.59 27.74 4.95
CA MET A 1 -10.65 26.65 4.68
C MET A 1 -9.78 27.03 3.49
N GLU A 2 -8.48 26.93 3.63
CA GLU A 2 -7.59 27.25 2.54
C GLU A 2 -7.62 26.17 1.48
N ALA A 3 -7.44 26.57 0.21
CA ALA A 3 -7.31 25.62 -0.88
C ALA A 3 -6.00 24.81 -0.72
N PRO A 4 -6.00 23.53 -1.11
CA PRO A 4 -4.78 22.73 -1.02
C PRO A 4 -3.69 23.30 -1.94
N LYS A 5 -2.45 23.21 -1.47
CA LYS A 5 -1.30 23.71 -2.23
C LYS A 5 -1.04 22.85 -3.48
N TYR A 6 -1.32 21.56 -3.41
CA TYR A 6 -1.12 20.62 -4.51
C TYR A 6 -2.44 20.00 -4.94
N LYS A 7 -2.59 19.77 -6.25
CA LYS A 7 -3.79 19.12 -6.81
C LYS A 7 -3.66 17.59 -6.86
N ARG A 8 -2.43 17.12 -6.87
CA ARG A 8 -2.14 15.69 -6.97
C ARG A 8 -0.90 15.38 -6.15
N VAL A 9 -0.97 14.36 -5.34
CA VAL A 9 0.15 13.93 -4.49
C VAL A 9 0.37 12.43 -4.62
N LEU A 10 1.62 12.02 -4.46
CA LEU A 10 1.99 10.61 -4.39
C LEU A 10 2.48 10.35 -2.97
N LEU A 11 1.81 9.45 -2.28
CA LEU A 11 2.15 9.06 -0.92
C LEU A 11 2.83 7.70 -0.95
N LYS A 12 4.01 7.61 -0.36
CA LYS A 12 4.73 6.34 -0.23
C LYS A 12 4.64 5.87 1.21
N ILE A 13 4.10 4.65 1.41
CA ILE A 13 3.92 4.06 2.72
C ILE A 13 4.75 2.79 2.81
N SER A 14 5.65 2.71 3.79
CA SER A 14 6.42 1.48 4.00
C SER A 14 5.53 0.39 4.61
N GLY A 15 5.86 -0.87 4.30
CA GLY A 15 5.15 -1.99 4.92
C GLY A 15 5.31 -1.99 6.44
N GLU A 16 6.49 -1.61 6.94
CA GLU A 16 6.74 -1.54 8.37
C GLU A 16 5.80 -0.56 9.07
N ALA A 17 5.48 0.56 8.43
CA ALA A 17 4.55 1.54 8.98
C ALA A 17 3.16 0.93 9.19
N LEU A 18 2.72 0.05 8.27
CA LEU A 18 1.41 -0.61 8.37
C LEU A 18 1.35 -1.66 9.48
N ALA A 19 2.49 -2.15 9.91
CA ALA A 19 2.59 -3.14 10.98
C ALA A 19 2.47 -2.52 12.39
N GLY A 20 2.74 -1.23 12.51
CA GLY A 20 2.78 -0.57 13.80
C GLY A 20 3.91 -1.11 14.68
N ASP A 21 3.70 -1.11 15.99
CA ASP A 21 4.72 -1.51 16.94
C ASP A 21 5.10 -2.98 16.88
N ALA A 22 4.22 -3.83 16.35
CA ALA A 22 4.51 -5.26 16.22
C ALA A 22 5.62 -5.56 15.20
N GLY A 23 5.84 -4.67 14.22
CA GLY A 23 6.86 -4.84 13.20
C GLY A 23 6.54 -5.86 12.12
N ARG A 24 5.45 -6.59 12.26
CA ARG A 24 4.99 -7.62 11.32
C ARG A 24 3.49 -7.57 11.14
N GLY A 25 3.03 -8.03 9.98
CA GLY A 25 1.61 -8.11 9.68
C GLY A 25 0.97 -6.74 9.51
N LEU A 26 -0.30 -6.65 9.81
CA LEU A 26 -1.11 -5.46 9.62
C LEU A 26 -1.68 -4.99 10.95
N ASN A 27 -1.57 -3.68 11.19
CA ASN A 27 -2.23 -3.04 12.31
C ASN A 27 -3.35 -2.17 11.75
N PHE A 28 -4.60 -2.58 11.96
CA PHE A 28 -5.74 -1.89 11.37
C PHE A 28 -6.02 -0.53 12.00
N ASP A 29 -5.57 -0.28 13.22
CA ASP A 29 -5.66 1.07 13.80
C ASP A 29 -4.75 2.04 13.04
N VAL A 30 -3.55 1.60 12.69
CA VAL A 30 -2.62 2.40 11.88
C VAL A 30 -3.19 2.62 10.49
N ILE A 31 -3.70 1.57 9.85
CA ILE A 31 -4.27 1.66 8.51
C ILE A 31 -5.46 2.60 8.50
N SER A 32 -6.30 2.53 9.52
CA SER A 32 -7.46 3.43 9.65
C SER A 32 -7.01 4.89 9.80
N ALA A 33 -6.00 5.16 10.60
CA ALA A 33 -5.48 6.52 10.77
C ALA A 33 -4.90 7.08 9.46
N VAL A 34 -4.14 6.26 8.73
CA VAL A 34 -3.62 6.63 7.41
C VAL A 34 -4.76 6.89 6.43
N SER A 35 -5.77 6.03 6.46
CA SER A 35 -6.94 6.16 5.58
C SER A 35 -7.73 7.43 5.87
N ASP A 36 -7.88 7.81 7.13
CA ASP A 36 -8.51 9.09 7.51
C ASP A 36 -7.74 10.28 6.93
N ALA A 37 -6.41 10.25 7.01
CA ALA A 37 -5.59 11.33 6.47
C ALA A 37 -5.73 11.41 4.94
N ILE A 38 -5.75 10.29 4.25
CA ILE A 38 -5.97 10.24 2.80
C ILE A 38 -7.35 10.77 2.45
N LYS A 39 -8.37 10.36 3.20
CA LYS A 39 -9.75 10.83 2.99
C LYS A 39 -9.83 12.34 3.10
N GLN A 40 -9.19 12.93 4.10
CA GLN A 40 -9.18 14.38 4.25
C GLN A 40 -8.59 15.06 3.02
N CYS A 41 -7.52 14.52 2.45
CA CYS A 41 -6.94 15.07 1.22
C CYS A 41 -7.89 14.95 0.04
N VAL A 42 -8.53 13.80 -0.11
CA VAL A 42 -9.49 13.56 -1.20
C VAL A 42 -10.69 14.50 -1.07
N ASP A 43 -11.19 14.69 0.14
CA ASP A 43 -12.32 15.60 0.39
C ASP A 43 -11.98 17.05 0.08
N MET A 44 -10.70 17.42 0.11
CA MET A 44 -10.23 18.74 -0.29
C MET A 44 -10.05 18.90 -1.80
N GLY A 45 -10.34 17.84 -2.58
CA GLY A 45 -10.19 17.84 -4.02
C GLY A 45 -8.82 17.43 -4.52
N VAL A 46 -7.97 16.88 -3.64
CA VAL A 46 -6.64 16.39 -4.00
C VAL A 46 -6.74 14.97 -4.53
N GLN A 47 -6.09 14.71 -5.67
CA GLN A 47 -5.93 13.33 -6.16
C GLN A 47 -4.74 12.70 -5.45
N VAL A 48 -4.94 11.52 -4.89
CA VAL A 48 -3.91 10.83 -4.11
C VAL A 48 -3.56 9.50 -4.77
N GLY A 49 -2.29 9.35 -5.12
CA GLY A 49 -1.71 8.06 -5.47
C GLY A 49 -0.99 7.50 -4.25
N VAL A 50 -1.11 6.21 -4.02
CA VAL A 50 -0.46 5.55 -2.88
C VAL A 50 0.39 4.40 -3.37
N VAL A 51 1.64 4.37 -2.95
CA VAL A 51 2.56 3.25 -3.21
C VAL A 51 2.88 2.62 -1.86
N VAL A 52 2.68 1.32 -1.75
CA VAL A 52 2.92 0.59 -0.50
C VAL A 52 4.08 -0.38 -0.64
N GLY A 53 4.90 -0.49 0.39
CA GLY A 53 5.94 -1.51 0.49
C GLY A 53 5.39 -2.81 1.07
N GLY A 54 6.23 -3.83 1.17
CA GLY A 54 5.86 -5.15 1.67
C GLY A 54 6.70 -5.66 2.84
N GLY A 55 7.53 -4.81 3.42
CA GLY A 55 8.53 -5.23 4.42
C GLY A 55 7.96 -5.74 5.75
N ASN A 56 6.67 -5.57 5.98
CA ASN A 56 5.99 -6.15 7.15
C ASN A 56 5.73 -7.65 7.01
N PHE A 57 5.82 -8.18 5.78
CA PHE A 57 5.66 -9.60 5.51
C PHE A 57 6.92 -10.25 4.98
N TRP A 58 7.65 -9.56 4.08
CA TRP A 58 8.78 -10.17 3.42
C TRP A 58 9.82 -9.13 2.96
N ARG A 59 11.08 -9.42 3.24
CA ARG A 59 12.23 -8.66 2.72
C ARG A 59 13.18 -9.65 2.06
N GLY A 60 13.20 -9.66 0.72
CA GLY A 60 13.89 -10.68 -0.08
C GLY A 60 15.31 -10.99 0.35
N VAL A 61 16.19 -10.00 0.40
CA VAL A 61 17.59 -10.19 0.75
C VAL A 61 17.75 -10.51 2.24
N LYS A 62 17.03 -9.78 3.10
CA LYS A 62 17.16 -9.93 4.55
C LYS A 62 16.58 -11.26 5.04
N ASP A 63 15.42 -11.67 4.52
CA ASP A 63 14.72 -12.87 5.00
C ASP A 63 15.16 -14.12 4.27
N GLY A 64 15.32 -14.04 2.94
CA GLY A 64 15.71 -15.17 2.10
C GLY A 64 17.23 -15.37 2.05
N GLY A 65 17.96 -14.26 1.93
CA GLY A 65 19.42 -14.29 1.81
C GLY A 65 19.90 -15.26 0.75
N ASP A 66 20.85 -16.13 1.12
CA ASP A 66 21.42 -17.14 0.24
C ASP A 66 20.55 -18.40 0.12
N LYS A 67 19.43 -18.44 0.84
CA LYS A 67 18.56 -19.63 0.88
C LYS A 67 17.62 -19.72 -0.31
N MET A 68 17.47 -18.65 -1.07
CA MET A 68 16.50 -18.57 -2.16
C MET A 68 17.10 -17.94 -3.41
N VAL A 69 16.53 -18.33 -4.55
CA VAL A 69 16.79 -17.64 -5.81
C VAL A 69 16.24 -16.22 -5.72
N ARG A 70 17.05 -15.22 -6.07
CA ARG A 70 16.72 -13.81 -5.92
C ARG A 70 15.41 -13.42 -6.61
N VAL A 71 15.18 -13.94 -7.82
CA VAL A 71 13.96 -13.62 -8.59
C VAL A 71 12.70 -14.05 -7.83
N ARG A 72 12.73 -15.24 -7.22
CA ARG A 72 11.58 -15.71 -6.44
C ARG A 72 11.38 -14.90 -5.18
N ALA A 73 12.46 -14.55 -4.51
CA ALA A 73 12.39 -13.70 -3.32
C ALA A 73 11.78 -12.33 -3.66
N ASP A 74 12.16 -11.77 -4.80
CA ASP A 74 11.60 -10.50 -5.28
C ASP A 74 10.11 -10.62 -5.62
N HIS A 75 9.70 -11.75 -6.22
CA HIS A 75 8.28 -12.00 -6.48
C HIS A 75 7.48 -12.11 -5.19
N MET A 76 8.03 -12.73 -4.16
CA MET A 76 7.39 -12.77 -2.84
C MET A 76 7.21 -11.37 -2.27
N GLY A 77 8.21 -10.51 -2.45
CA GLY A 77 8.10 -9.10 -2.07
C GLY A 77 6.98 -8.38 -2.79
N MET A 78 6.83 -8.61 -4.09
CA MET A 78 5.75 -8.03 -4.88
C MET A 78 4.38 -8.51 -4.40
N LEU A 79 4.25 -9.80 -4.05
CA LEU A 79 3.01 -10.33 -3.48
C LEU A 79 2.71 -9.71 -2.11
N ALA A 80 3.74 -9.46 -1.30
CA ALA A 80 3.57 -8.78 -0.02
C ALA A 80 3.02 -7.36 -0.20
N THR A 81 3.49 -6.63 -1.23
CA THR A 81 2.94 -5.31 -1.52
C THR A 81 1.47 -5.40 -1.93
N ALA A 82 1.09 -6.43 -2.67
CA ALA A 82 -0.30 -6.64 -3.06
C ALA A 82 -1.20 -6.87 -1.84
N ILE A 83 -0.75 -7.65 -0.87
CA ILE A 83 -1.48 -7.85 0.39
C ILE A 83 -1.76 -6.49 1.05
N ASN A 84 -0.73 -5.68 1.19
CA ASN A 84 -0.86 -4.37 1.83
C ASN A 84 -1.77 -3.42 1.05
N ALA A 85 -1.66 -3.42 -0.27
CA ALA A 85 -2.50 -2.59 -1.12
C ALA A 85 -3.98 -2.94 -0.96
N LEU A 86 -4.30 -4.22 -0.91
CA LEU A 86 -5.67 -4.68 -0.72
C LEU A 86 -6.21 -4.27 0.65
N ALA A 87 -5.40 -4.38 1.69
CA ALA A 87 -5.80 -3.98 3.05
C ALA A 87 -6.08 -2.48 3.12
N VAL A 88 -5.18 -1.67 2.58
CA VAL A 88 -5.37 -0.21 2.56
C VAL A 88 -6.60 0.18 1.74
N ALA A 89 -6.78 -0.46 0.57
CA ALA A 89 -7.93 -0.20 -0.28
C ALA A 89 -9.26 -0.52 0.42
N ASP A 90 -9.32 -1.65 1.11
CA ASP A 90 -10.53 -2.06 1.83
C ASP A 90 -10.89 -1.04 2.92
N VAL A 91 -9.92 -0.62 3.72
CA VAL A 91 -10.16 0.36 4.78
C VAL A 91 -10.55 1.72 4.19
N LEU A 92 -9.89 2.16 3.11
CA LEU A 92 -10.27 3.40 2.42
C LEU A 92 -11.72 3.35 1.93
N GLU A 93 -12.14 2.23 1.35
CA GLU A 93 -13.51 2.07 0.89
C GLU A 93 -14.51 2.13 2.06
N GLN A 94 -14.15 1.56 3.20
CA GLN A 94 -14.95 1.67 4.42
C GLN A 94 -15.10 3.12 4.88
N HIS A 95 -14.12 3.97 4.58
CA HIS A 95 -14.16 5.40 4.87
C HIS A 95 -14.88 6.22 3.78
N GLY A 96 -15.44 5.55 2.78
CA GLY A 96 -16.18 6.21 1.70
C GLY A 96 -15.32 6.76 0.58
N VAL A 97 -14.08 6.32 0.47
CA VAL A 97 -13.16 6.74 -0.60
C VAL A 97 -13.21 5.74 -1.74
N GLU A 98 -13.36 6.22 -2.97
CA GLU A 98 -13.29 5.38 -4.16
C GLU A 98 -11.82 5.04 -4.46
N VAL A 99 -11.52 3.76 -4.65
CA VAL A 99 -10.13 3.27 -4.77
C VAL A 99 -9.99 2.38 -6.00
N ARG A 100 -8.83 2.50 -6.66
CA ARG A 100 -8.41 1.56 -7.70
C ARG A 100 -7.08 0.96 -7.28
N VAL A 101 -7.02 -0.37 -7.20
CA VAL A 101 -5.79 -1.11 -6.86
C VAL A 101 -5.13 -1.57 -8.14
N GLN A 102 -3.82 -1.32 -8.25
CA GLN A 102 -3.02 -1.74 -9.40
C GLN A 102 -1.81 -2.53 -8.92
N THR A 103 -1.48 -3.61 -9.62
CA THR A 103 -0.34 -4.47 -9.30
C THR A 103 0.61 -4.59 -10.48
N ALA A 104 1.91 -4.71 -10.20
CA ALA A 104 2.94 -4.90 -11.21
C ALA A 104 2.86 -6.29 -11.85
N ILE A 105 2.52 -7.30 -11.05
CA ILE A 105 2.23 -8.64 -11.54
C ILE A 105 0.73 -8.72 -11.81
N GLU A 106 0.35 -9.20 -12.99
CA GLU A 106 -1.07 -9.29 -13.32
C GLU A 106 -1.82 -10.23 -12.38
N MET A 107 -2.85 -9.71 -11.73
CA MET A 107 -3.74 -10.43 -10.82
C MET A 107 -5.15 -9.92 -11.05
N ARG A 108 -5.64 -10.03 -12.29
CA ARG A 108 -6.86 -9.34 -12.74
C ARG A 108 -8.12 -9.68 -11.95
N GLN A 109 -8.11 -10.79 -11.26
CA GLN A 109 -9.23 -11.19 -10.40
C GLN A 109 -9.33 -10.34 -9.13
N ILE A 110 -8.26 -9.69 -8.71
CA ILE A 110 -8.21 -8.93 -7.45
C ILE A 110 -7.73 -7.50 -7.62
N ALA A 111 -7.05 -7.17 -8.72
CA ALA A 111 -6.49 -5.84 -8.94
C ALA A 111 -6.30 -5.59 -10.44
N GLU A 112 -6.19 -4.31 -10.80
CA GLU A 112 -5.91 -3.92 -12.18
C GLU A 112 -4.42 -4.05 -12.46
N PRO A 113 -4.02 -4.40 -13.69
CA PRO A 113 -2.60 -4.37 -14.04
C PRO A 113 -2.10 -2.92 -14.08
N TYR A 114 -0.90 -2.69 -13.58
CA TYR A 114 -0.27 -1.37 -13.68
C TYR A 114 0.28 -1.20 -15.09
N LEU A 115 -0.24 -0.24 -15.83
CA LEU A 115 0.18 0.08 -17.19
C LEU A 115 0.83 1.46 -17.20
N ARG A 116 1.96 1.55 -17.89
CA ARG A 116 2.64 2.82 -18.07
C ARG A 116 1.97 3.65 -19.15
#